data_752c73fe7a455e72c416f62b5ff8d700
#
_entry.id   752c73fe7a455e72c416f62b5ff8d700
#
_cell.length_a   1.000
_cell.length_b   1.000
_cell.length_c   1.000
_cell.angle_alpha   90.00
_cell.angle_beta   90.00
_cell.angle_gamma   90.00
#
_symmetry.space_group_name_H-M   'P 1'
#
loop_
_entity.id
_entity.type
_entity.pdbx_description
1 polymer ?
#
loop_
_entity_poly.entity_id
_entity_poly.type
_entity_poly.pdbx_seq_one_letter_code
_entity_poly.pdbx_strand_id
1 'polypeptide(L)'
;GDRTVLLMPPAAPLTTEELDGLYALPFSRRPHPSYKEPIPAVEMIATSITTHRGCGGGCSFCSLALHQGRRIASRSEASILDEAKRIAAMPRGGSISDVGGPSANMWGAACRLDPSKCRRDSCMYPSICKGFSVDQRACIDLLRDVQATPGVKHVRVASGVRFDLA
;
A
#
# COMPACT_ATOMS: atom_id res chain seq x y z
N GLY A 1 6.26 -2.98 41.14
CA GLY A 1 6.51 -1.61 40.68
C GLY A 1 5.23 -0.90 40.47
N ASP A 2 5.16 0.39 40.73
CA ASP A 2 3.95 1.21 40.80
C ASP A 2 3.53 1.80 39.43
N ARG A 3 3.98 1.21 38.34
CA ARG A 3 3.70 1.70 37.00
C ARG A 3 2.81 0.73 36.23
N THR A 4 1.73 1.26 35.67
CA THR A 4 0.80 0.55 34.82
C THR A 4 0.99 1.05 33.38
N VAL A 5 1.06 0.15 32.42
CA VAL A 5 1.03 0.48 30.99
C VAL A 5 -0.40 0.30 30.52
N LEU A 6 -1.02 1.38 30.04
CA LEU A 6 -2.33 1.35 29.45
C LEU A 6 -2.19 1.30 27.92
N LEU A 7 -2.57 0.17 27.31
CA LEU A 7 -2.62 0.03 25.86
C LEU A 7 -3.99 0.46 25.36
N MET A 8 -4.05 1.60 24.69
CA MET A 8 -5.28 2.09 24.07
C MET A 8 -5.54 1.37 22.74
N PRO A 9 -6.80 1.22 22.31
CA PRO A 9 -7.12 0.72 20.99
C PRO A 9 -6.42 1.57 19.91
N PRO A 10 -5.98 0.97 18.79
CA PRO A 10 -5.40 1.72 17.69
C PRO A 10 -6.45 2.67 17.08
N ALA A 11 -5.97 3.75 16.46
CA ALA A 11 -6.82 4.66 15.70
C ALA A 11 -7.53 3.92 14.55
N ALA A 12 -8.67 4.45 14.12
CA ALA A 12 -9.32 3.95 12.90
C ALA A 12 -8.39 4.13 11.68
N PRO A 13 -8.43 3.21 10.71
CA PRO A 13 -7.74 3.41 9.44
C PRO A 13 -8.18 4.71 8.77
N LEU A 14 -7.26 5.35 8.06
CA LEU A 14 -7.57 6.55 7.26
C LEU A 14 -8.62 6.22 6.20
N THR A 15 -9.45 7.20 5.88
CA THR A 15 -10.33 7.15 4.70
C THR A 15 -9.51 7.28 3.42
N THR A 16 -10.12 7.00 2.27
CA THR A 16 -9.49 7.21 0.97
C THR A 16 -9.10 8.67 0.77
N GLU A 17 -9.97 9.61 1.13
CA GLU A 17 -9.76 11.05 1.00
C GLU A 17 -8.60 11.54 1.86
N GLU A 18 -8.53 11.08 3.11
CA GLU A 18 -7.42 11.40 4.01
C GLU A 18 -6.10 10.85 3.48
N LEU A 19 -6.12 9.61 3.00
CA LEU A 19 -4.93 8.96 2.44
C LEU A 19 -4.47 9.67 1.16
N ASP A 20 -5.38 10.00 0.25
CA ASP A 20 -5.09 10.76 -0.96
C ASP A 20 -4.50 12.14 -0.63
N GLY A 21 -5.05 12.83 0.37
CA GLY A 21 -4.52 14.10 0.85
C GLY A 21 -3.08 14.00 1.34
N LEU A 22 -2.72 12.92 2.05
CA LEU A 22 -1.34 12.68 2.46
C LEU A 22 -0.40 12.44 1.26
N TYR A 23 -0.84 11.67 0.26
CA TYR A 23 -0.03 11.39 -0.94
C TYR A 23 0.00 12.56 -1.94
N ALA A 24 -0.88 13.55 -1.79
CA ALA A 24 -0.82 14.81 -2.54
C ALA A 24 0.26 15.77 -2.03
N LEU A 25 0.81 15.55 -0.83
CA LEU A 25 1.89 16.38 -0.29
C LEU A 25 3.13 16.38 -1.20
N PRO A 26 3.89 17.49 -1.24
CA PRO A 26 5.02 17.65 -2.16
C PRO A 26 6.28 16.89 -1.68
N PHE A 27 6.22 15.56 -1.68
CA PHE A 27 7.38 14.74 -1.34
C PHE A 27 8.51 14.90 -2.36
N SER A 28 9.72 15.18 -1.87
CA SER A 28 10.89 15.37 -2.73
C SER A 28 11.39 14.07 -3.40
N ARG A 29 11.08 12.90 -2.82
CA ARG A 29 11.59 11.57 -3.21
C ARG A 29 13.12 11.49 -3.26
N ARG A 30 13.78 12.33 -2.48
CA ARG A 30 15.23 12.41 -2.38
C ARG A 30 15.68 12.09 -0.96
N PRO A 31 16.90 11.56 -0.77
CA PRO A 31 17.48 11.43 0.55
C PRO A 31 17.54 12.78 1.27
N HIS A 32 17.47 12.74 2.59
CA HIS A 32 17.66 13.96 3.38
C HIS A 32 19.07 14.51 3.16
N PRO A 33 19.26 15.84 3.05
CA PRO A 33 20.58 16.45 2.75
C PRO A 33 21.69 16.15 3.78
N SER A 34 21.33 15.67 4.98
CA SER A 34 22.32 15.26 5.99
C SER A 34 23.10 13.99 5.61
N TYR A 35 22.57 13.16 4.72
CA TYR A 35 23.30 11.97 4.26
C TYR A 35 24.38 12.39 3.27
N LYS A 36 25.64 12.04 3.59
CA LYS A 36 26.81 12.32 2.75
C LYS A 36 27.11 11.21 1.75
N GLU A 37 26.80 9.98 2.16
CA GLU A 37 26.99 8.78 1.34
C GLU A 37 25.73 8.41 0.59
N PRO A 38 25.84 7.83 -0.61
CA PRO A 38 24.70 7.28 -1.34
C PRO A 38 23.96 6.21 -0.50
N ILE A 39 22.64 6.28 -0.50
CA ILE A 39 21.79 5.27 0.15
C ILE A 39 21.35 4.28 -0.93
N PRO A 40 21.83 3.01 -0.92
CA PRO A 40 21.51 2.03 -1.99
C PRO A 40 20.01 1.81 -2.20
N ALA A 41 19.22 1.83 -1.13
CA ALA A 41 17.77 1.63 -1.20
C ALA A 41 17.01 2.73 -1.95
N VAL A 42 17.59 3.92 -2.11
CA VAL A 42 16.91 5.07 -2.76
C VAL A 42 16.54 4.74 -4.19
N GLU A 43 17.41 4.10 -4.96
CA GLU A 43 17.13 3.74 -6.36
C GLU A 43 15.94 2.78 -6.48
N MET A 44 15.74 1.92 -5.48
CA MET A 44 14.64 0.95 -5.47
C MET A 44 13.29 1.61 -5.16
N ILE A 45 13.27 2.63 -4.28
CA ILE A 45 12.03 3.19 -3.73
C ILE A 45 11.66 4.55 -4.31
N ALA A 46 12.60 5.27 -4.95
CA ALA A 46 12.37 6.64 -5.42
C ALA A 46 11.19 6.75 -6.40
N THR A 47 10.94 5.71 -7.19
CA THR A 47 9.85 5.66 -8.17
C THR A 47 8.76 4.64 -7.81
N SER A 48 8.69 4.19 -6.55
CA SER A 48 7.61 3.31 -6.09
C SER A 48 6.35 4.10 -5.78
N ILE A 49 5.19 3.48 -6.00
CA ILE A 49 3.86 4.00 -5.70
C ILE A 49 3.19 3.06 -4.70
N THR A 50 2.86 3.58 -3.53
CA THR A 50 2.06 2.83 -2.55
C THR A 50 0.58 3.04 -2.86
N THR A 51 -0.14 1.97 -3.15
CA THR A 51 -1.57 2.03 -3.50
C THR A 51 -2.50 1.93 -2.30
N HIS A 52 -2.05 1.29 -1.23
CA HIS A 52 -2.85 1.08 -0.02
C HIS A 52 -1.96 0.83 1.20
N ARG A 53 -2.56 0.90 2.37
CA ARG A 53 -2.00 0.53 3.67
C ARG A 53 -2.79 -0.62 4.28
N GLY A 54 -2.16 -1.37 5.17
CA GLY A 54 -2.77 -2.52 5.82
C GLY A 54 -2.58 -3.82 5.05
N CYS A 55 -2.72 -4.95 5.75
CA CYS A 55 -2.59 -6.28 5.15
C CYS A 55 -3.47 -7.30 5.88
N GLY A 56 -4.39 -7.93 5.15
CA GLY A 56 -5.25 -9.00 5.65
C GLY A 56 -4.56 -10.34 5.86
N GLY A 57 -3.27 -10.47 5.52
CA GLY A 57 -2.55 -11.76 5.48
C GLY A 57 -2.37 -12.42 6.84
N GLY A 58 -1.90 -11.68 7.85
CA GLY A 58 -1.63 -12.23 9.19
C GLY A 58 -0.56 -13.33 9.21
N CYS A 59 0.46 -13.22 8.35
CA CYS A 59 1.55 -14.19 8.29
C CYS A 59 2.37 -14.16 9.59
N SER A 60 2.71 -15.33 10.13
CA SER A 60 3.36 -15.46 11.44
C SER A 60 4.74 -14.81 11.55
N PHE A 61 5.43 -14.65 10.43
CA PHE A 61 6.76 -14.02 10.34
C PHE A 61 6.72 -12.51 10.06
N CYS A 62 5.53 -11.94 9.77
CA CYS A 62 5.39 -10.58 9.23
C CYS A 62 4.67 -9.67 10.22
N SER A 63 5.28 -8.53 10.54
CA SER A 63 4.69 -7.54 11.44
C SER A 63 3.81 -6.48 10.75
N LEU A 64 3.67 -6.51 9.42
CA LEU A 64 2.92 -5.48 8.69
C LEU A 64 1.46 -5.36 9.15
N ALA A 65 0.78 -6.48 9.37
CA ALA A 65 -0.60 -6.46 9.87
C ALA A 65 -0.71 -5.90 11.30
N LEU A 66 0.34 -6.04 12.13
CA LEU A 66 0.41 -5.44 13.47
C LEU A 66 0.73 -3.95 13.40
N HIS A 67 1.58 -3.55 12.46
CA HIS A 67 2.05 -2.17 12.31
C HIS A 67 1.05 -1.28 11.54
N GLN A 68 0.53 -1.75 10.40
CA GLN A 68 -0.38 -0.99 9.54
C GLN A 68 -1.85 -1.35 9.73
N GLY A 69 -2.13 -2.38 10.52
CA GLY A 69 -3.47 -2.92 10.69
C GLY A 69 -3.84 -3.97 9.63
N ARG A 70 -4.92 -4.69 9.91
CA ARG A 70 -5.46 -5.73 9.02
C ARG A 70 -6.49 -5.20 8.01
N ARG A 71 -7.00 -4.00 8.25
CA ARG A 71 -7.92 -3.33 7.35
C ARG A 71 -7.14 -2.62 6.26
N ILE A 72 -7.61 -2.76 5.05
CA ILE A 72 -7.00 -2.10 3.91
C ILE A 72 -7.59 -0.69 3.79
N ALA A 73 -6.72 0.30 3.82
CA ALA A 73 -7.02 1.67 3.47
C ALA A 73 -6.41 1.94 2.10
N SER A 74 -7.25 2.10 1.08
CA SER A 74 -6.81 2.24 -0.31
C SER A 74 -6.87 3.70 -0.75
N ARG A 75 -5.88 4.09 -1.55
CA ARG A 75 -5.92 5.35 -2.30
C ARG A 75 -6.90 5.23 -3.46
N SER A 76 -7.43 6.36 -3.92
CA SER A 76 -8.16 6.42 -5.17
C SER A 76 -7.23 6.18 -6.36
N GLU A 77 -7.80 5.67 -7.44
CA GLU A 77 -7.10 5.53 -8.73
C GLU A 77 -6.56 6.88 -9.21
N ALA A 78 -7.37 7.94 -9.13
CA ALA A 78 -6.97 9.29 -9.51
C ALA A 78 -5.70 9.77 -8.80
N SER A 79 -5.60 9.54 -7.49
CA SER A 79 -4.43 9.87 -6.68
C SER A 79 -3.19 9.10 -7.13
N ILE A 80 -3.34 7.80 -7.46
CA ILE A 80 -2.26 6.94 -7.93
C ILE A 80 -1.78 7.38 -9.32
N LEU A 81 -2.69 7.67 -10.24
CA LEU A 81 -2.36 8.15 -11.59
C LEU A 81 -1.70 9.54 -11.57
N ASP A 82 -2.14 10.42 -10.68
CA ASP A 82 -1.49 11.73 -10.51
C ASP A 82 -0.05 11.57 -10.01
N GLU A 83 0.19 10.67 -9.07
CA GLU A 83 1.53 10.35 -8.61
C GLU A 83 2.38 9.73 -9.73
N ALA A 84 1.82 8.84 -10.55
CA ALA A 84 2.51 8.28 -11.72
C ALA A 84 2.96 9.37 -12.70
N LYS A 85 2.10 10.36 -12.98
CA LYS A 85 2.46 11.53 -13.81
C LYS A 85 3.61 12.34 -13.21
N ARG A 86 3.55 12.58 -11.89
CA ARG A 86 4.63 13.29 -11.18
C ARG A 86 5.95 12.54 -11.25
N ILE A 87 5.92 11.21 -11.08
CA ILE A 87 7.11 10.37 -11.22
C ILE A 87 7.63 10.39 -12.66
N ALA A 88 6.75 10.24 -13.66
CA ALA A 88 7.12 10.26 -15.07
C ALA A 88 7.83 11.56 -15.49
N ALA A 89 7.49 12.68 -14.87
CA ALA A 89 8.12 13.97 -15.08
C ALA A 89 9.50 14.12 -14.42
N MET A 90 9.93 13.19 -13.56
CA MET A 90 11.25 13.23 -12.92
C MET A 90 12.36 12.88 -13.92
N PRO A 91 13.60 13.34 -13.73
CA PRO A 91 14.72 13.10 -14.66
C PRO A 91 15.00 11.63 -14.99
N ARG A 92 14.60 10.69 -14.12
CA ARG A 92 14.71 9.23 -14.33
C ARG A 92 13.38 8.51 -14.11
N GLY A 93 12.27 9.24 -14.26
CA GLY A 93 10.95 8.81 -13.83
C GLY A 93 10.19 7.88 -14.76
N GLY A 94 10.70 7.56 -15.94
CA GLY A 94 9.97 6.71 -16.91
C GLY A 94 9.80 5.26 -16.49
N SER A 95 10.43 4.81 -15.41
CA SER A 95 10.31 3.45 -14.88
C SER A 95 9.77 3.51 -13.45
N ILE A 96 8.56 2.98 -13.24
CA ILE A 96 7.96 2.84 -11.91
C ILE A 96 8.44 1.51 -11.34
N SER A 97 9.17 1.58 -10.23
CA SER A 97 9.83 0.43 -9.62
C SER A 97 8.88 -0.50 -8.89
N ASP A 98 7.76 0.01 -8.41
CA ASP A 98 6.70 -0.76 -7.77
C ASP A 98 5.37 0.00 -7.82
N VAL A 99 4.29 -0.70 -8.10
CA VAL A 99 2.91 -0.26 -7.86
C VAL A 99 2.27 -1.28 -6.95
N GLY A 100 2.13 -0.96 -5.68
CA GLY A 100 1.66 -1.96 -4.72
C GLY A 100 1.54 -1.46 -3.29
N GLY A 101 1.64 -2.39 -2.37
CA GLY A 101 1.51 -2.20 -0.94
C GLY A 101 2.04 -3.42 -0.21
N PRO A 102 1.64 -3.69 1.04
CA PRO A 102 2.08 -4.88 1.77
C PRO A 102 1.84 -6.21 1.05
N SER A 103 0.83 -6.25 0.19
CA SER A 103 0.60 -7.27 -0.84
C SER A 103 -0.07 -6.57 -2.01
N ALA A 104 0.56 -6.52 -3.17
CA ALA A 104 0.18 -5.64 -4.27
C ALA A 104 -1.29 -5.79 -4.70
N ASN A 105 -1.81 -7.01 -4.69
CA ASN A 105 -3.18 -7.33 -5.11
C ASN A 105 -4.22 -7.23 -3.98
N MET A 106 -4.00 -6.37 -3.00
CA MET A 106 -5.00 -6.03 -1.97
C MET A 106 -5.55 -4.60 -2.13
N TRP A 107 -5.15 -3.86 -3.15
CA TRP A 107 -5.75 -2.55 -3.42
C TRP A 107 -7.25 -2.69 -3.67
N GLY A 108 -8.04 -1.79 -3.09
CA GLY A 108 -9.50 -1.85 -3.16
C GLY A 108 -10.15 -2.92 -2.28
N ALA A 109 -9.35 -3.70 -1.54
CA ALA A 109 -9.92 -4.72 -0.68
C ALA A 109 -10.78 -4.13 0.43
N ALA A 110 -11.91 -4.76 0.71
CA ALA A 110 -12.88 -4.34 1.69
C ALA A 110 -13.27 -5.48 2.65
N CYS A 111 -13.66 -5.11 3.86
CA CYS A 111 -14.25 -6.01 4.83
C CYS A 111 -15.70 -5.61 5.08
N ARG A 112 -16.63 -6.55 4.86
CA ARG A 112 -18.07 -6.37 5.08
C ARG A 112 -18.52 -6.68 6.50
N LEU A 113 -17.61 -7.18 7.34
CA LEU A 113 -17.90 -7.52 8.72
C LEU A 113 -17.71 -6.30 9.62
N ASP A 114 -18.53 -6.24 10.68
CA ASP A 114 -18.33 -5.30 11.76
C ASP A 114 -16.98 -5.57 12.45
N PRO A 115 -16.07 -4.60 12.48
CA PRO A 115 -14.73 -4.79 13.06
C PRO A 115 -14.78 -5.21 14.53
N SER A 116 -15.74 -4.70 15.28
CA SER A 116 -15.89 -4.99 16.73
C SER A 116 -16.22 -6.46 16.99
N LYS A 117 -16.82 -7.12 16.00
CA LYS A 117 -17.22 -8.54 16.06
C LYS A 117 -16.21 -9.49 15.43
N CYS A 118 -15.18 -8.95 14.74
CA CYS A 118 -14.20 -9.78 14.09
C CYS A 118 -13.24 -10.40 15.11
N ARG A 119 -13.15 -11.73 15.14
CA ARG A 119 -12.27 -12.52 16.02
C ARG A 119 -11.11 -13.19 15.27
N ARG A 120 -10.96 -12.93 13.99
CA ARG A 120 -9.92 -13.56 13.17
C ARG A 120 -8.60 -12.83 13.28
N ASP A 121 -7.51 -13.57 13.38
CA ASP A 121 -6.16 -13.02 13.32
C ASP A 121 -5.66 -12.83 11.87
N SER A 122 -6.28 -13.55 10.93
CA SER A 122 -6.01 -13.45 9.51
C SER A 122 -7.29 -13.41 8.69
N CYS A 123 -7.32 -12.59 7.64
CA CYS A 123 -8.39 -12.63 6.65
C CYS A 123 -8.19 -13.75 5.62
N MET A 124 -6.98 -14.34 5.56
CA MET A 124 -6.59 -15.35 4.58
C MET A 124 -6.52 -16.77 5.14
N TYR A 125 -6.13 -16.95 6.41
CA TYR A 125 -5.89 -18.24 7.02
C TYR A 125 -6.94 -18.55 8.11
N PRO A 126 -7.38 -19.82 8.28
CA PRO A 126 -7.06 -21.02 7.47
C PRO A 126 -7.78 -21.06 6.11
N SER A 127 -8.67 -20.15 5.87
CA SER A 127 -9.37 -19.92 4.59
C SER A 127 -9.70 -18.46 4.44
N ILE A 128 -9.87 -17.99 3.21
CA ILE A 128 -10.26 -16.62 2.93
C ILE A 128 -11.57 -16.30 3.64
N CYS A 129 -11.55 -15.21 4.42
CA CYS A 129 -12.70 -14.78 5.18
C CYS A 129 -13.86 -14.38 4.26
N LYS A 130 -15.07 -14.90 4.52
CA LYS A 130 -16.27 -14.55 3.75
C LYS A 130 -16.60 -13.05 3.73
N GLY A 131 -16.14 -12.32 4.74
CA GLY A 131 -16.30 -10.88 4.80
C GLY A 131 -15.23 -10.08 4.03
N PHE A 132 -14.11 -10.72 3.68
CA PHE A 132 -13.04 -10.08 2.91
C PHE A 132 -13.32 -10.23 1.42
N SER A 133 -13.22 -9.13 0.69
CA SER A 133 -13.38 -9.12 -0.76
C SER A 133 -12.37 -8.17 -1.39
N VAL A 134 -11.86 -8.55 -2.56
CA VAL A 134 -11.01 -7.73 -3.42
C VAL A 134 -11.34 -8.04 -4.87
N ASP A 135 -11.38 -7.00 -5.70
CA ASP A 135 -11.56 -7.15 -7.13
C ASP A 135 -10.18 -7.18 -7.82
N GLN A 136 -9.77 -8.38 -8.25
CA GLN A 136 -8.49 -8.56 -8.96
C GLN A 136 -8.50 -7.90 -10.34
N ARG A 137 -9.67 -7.76 -10.98
CA ARG A 137 -9.80 -7.06 -12.26
C ARG A 137 -9.47 -5.58 -12.09
N ALA A 138 -10.02 -4.94 -11.06
CA ALA A 138 -9.71 -3.55 -10.74
C ALA A 138 -8.20 -3.33 -10.47
N CYS A 139 -7.54 -4.26 -9.79
CA CYS A 139 -6.08 -4.20 -9.59
C CYS A 139 -5.31 -4.27 -10.93
N ILE A 140 -5.74 -5.13 -11.84
CA ILE A 140 -5.11 -5.27 -13.17
C ILE A 140 -5.35 -4.02 -14.01
N ASP A 141 -6.55 -3.49 -14.00
CA ASP A 141 -6.92 -2.31 -14.77
C ASP A 141 -6.14 -1.08 -14.26
N LEU A 142 -6.03 -0.90 -12.94
CA LEU A 142 -5.15 0.12 -12.36
C LEU A 142 -3.70 0.03 -12.88
N LEU A 143 -3.13 -1.17 -12.93
CA LEU A 143 -1.75 -1.36 -13.45
C LEU A 143 -1.64 -0.97 -14.92
N ARG A 144 -2.67 -1.27 -15.73
CA ARG A 144 -2.74 -0.86 -17.14
C ARG A 144 -2.82 0.66 -17.29
N ASP A 145 -3.63 1.31 -16.46
CA ASP A 145 -3.80 2.75 -16.49
C ASP A 145 -2.54 3.48 -16.04
N VAL A 146 -1.85 2.96 -15.03
CA VAL A 146 -0.51 3.44 -14.65
C VAL A 146 0.46 3.28 -15.81
N GLN A 147 0.48 2.11 -16.48
CA GLN A 147 1.36 1.86 -17.63
C GLN A 147 1.01 2.78 -18.82
N ALA A 148 -0.26 3.11 -19.01
CA ALA A 148 -0.73 4.00 -20.08
C ALA A 148 -0.48 5.50 -19.77
N THR A 149 -0.05 5.83 -18.56
CA THR A 149 0.24 7.23 -18.17
C THR A 149 1.35 7.81 -19.04
N PRO A 150 1.17 8.99 -19.66
CA PRO A 150 2.17 9.60 -20.53
C PRO A 150 3.53 9.75 -19.81
N GLY A 151 4.60 9.30 -20.47
CA GLY A 151 5.96 9.32 -19.94
C GLY A 151 6.36 8.09 -19.13
N VAL A 152 5.43 7.23 -18.76
CA VAL A 152 5.71 5.92 -18.13
C VAL A 152 6.10 4.93 -19.21
N LYS A 153 7.28 4.32 -19.05
CA LYS A 153 7.84 3.32 -19.98
C LYS A 153 7.69 1.89 -19.43
N HIS A 154 7.88 1.74 -18.14
CA HIS A 154 7.83 0.43 -17.47
C HIS A 154 7.16 0.54 -16.12
N VAL A 155 6.31 -0.44 -15.83
CA VAL A 155 5.67 -0.62 -14.51
C VAL A 155 6.05 -2.00 -13.98
N ARG A 156 6.44 -2.05 -12.71
CA ARG A 156 6.75 -3.30 -12.00
C ARG A 156 5.86 -3.43 -10.77
N VAL A 157 5.68 -4.67 -10.37
CA VAL A 157 5.04 -5.06 -9.10
C VAL A 157 6.08 -5.81 -8.29
N ALA A 158 6.83 -5.08 -7.47
CA ALA A 158 7.90 -5.61 -6.64
C ALA A 158 7.45 -6.03 -5.24
N SER A 159 6.32 -5.48 -4.77
CA SER A 159 5.74 -5.75 -3.45
C SER A 159 5.25 -7.20 -3.25
N GLY A 160 5.16 -7.97 -4.34
CA GLY A 160 4.65 -9.33 -4.30
C GLY A 160 3.12 -9.42 -4.37
N VAL A 161 2.66 -10.55 -4.90
CA VAL A 161 1.25 -10.86 -5.14
C VAL A 161 0.87 -12.10 -4.34
N ARG A 162 -0.28 -12.07 -3.71
CA ARG A 162 -0.84 -13.25 -3.05
C ARG A 162 -1.61 -14.10 -4.06
N PHE A 163 -1.11 -15.30 -4.33
CA PHE A 163 -1.72 -16.22 -5.27
C PHE A 163 -3.06 -16.81 -4.79
N ASP A 164 -3.28 -16.82 -3.48
CA ASP A 164 -4.54 -17.27 -2.90
C ASP A 164 -5.70 -16.27 -3.11
N LEU A 165 -5.39 -15.07 -3.62
CA LEU A 165 -6.37 -14.04 -4.00
C LEU A 165 -6.54 -13.90 -5.53
N ALA A 166 -5.71 -14.57 -6.32
CA ALA A 166 -5.69 -14.47 -7.78
C ALA A 166 -6.72 -15.38 -8.46
#